data_a7eb0bd4c8a1180c4c4560c28cc7c715
#
_entry.id   a7eb0bd4c8a1180c4c4560c28cc7c715
#
_cell.length_a   1.000
_cell.length_b   1.000
_cell.length_c   1.000
_cell.angle_alpha   90.00
_cell.angle_beta   90.00
_cell.angle_gamma   90.00
#
_symmetry.space_group_name_H-M   'P 1'
#
loop_
_entity.id
_entity.type
_entity.pdbx_description
1 polymer ?
#
loop_
_entity_poly.entity_id
_entity_poly.type
_entity_poly.pdbx_seq_one_letter_code
_entity_poly.pdbx_strand_id
1 'polypeptide(L)'
;VKYEKSCGAVIYRRNESQIEYLLVFNKKAGANGHWGFPKGHREGAENEYETAQREIFEEIGISVVFCGNTKVVTTYSPKEGVTKDAVYFLATPKNGQEIKIQREEIAEYSWCSSEKAHILLTYDTQVLDKIEKSM
;
A
#
# COMPACT_ATOMS: atom_id res chain seq x y z
N VAL A 1 24.56 -3.74 9.37
CA VAL A 1 23.37 -3.11 8.82
C VAL A 1 22.36 -4.18 8.44
N LYS A 2 21.14 -4.03 8.91
CA LYS A 2 20.06 -4.95 8.59
C LYS A 2 19.19 -4.37 7.47
N TYR A 3 18.87 -5.20 6.49
CA TYR A 3 17.96 -4.82 5.40
C TYR A 3 16.61 -5.47 5.60
N GLU A 4 15.56 -4.67 5.42
CA GLU A 4 14.17 -5.14 5.45
C GLU A 4 13.48 -4.72 4.15
N LYS A 5 12.47 -5.49 3.76
CA LYS A 5 11.68 -5.18 2.58
C LYS A 5 10.20 -5.35 2.90
N SER A 6 9.41 -4.35 2.55
CA SER A 6 7.95 -4.43 2.56
C SER A 6 7.44 -4.26 1.15
N CYS A 7 6.35 -4.92 0.82
CA CYS A 7 5.72 -4.82 -0.49
C CYS A 7 4.23 -4.63 -0.34
N GLY A 8 3.68 -3.80 -1.19
CA GLY A 8 2.26 -3.52 -1.23
C GLY A 8 1.86 -2.92 -2.55
N ALA A 9 0.76 -2.19 -2.56
CA ALA A 9 0.28 -1.62 -3.80
C ALA A 9 -0.50 -0.33 -3.58
N VAL A 10 -0.43 0.53 -4.57
CA VAL A 10 -1.36 1.63 -4.75
C VAL A 10 -2.54 1.01 -5.51
N ILE A 11 -3.64 0.80 -4.81
CA ILE A 11 -4.84 0.15 -5.36
C ILE A 11 -5.81 1.24 -5.77
N TYR A 12 -6.26 1.20 -7.02
CA TYR A 12 -7.19 2.20 -7.51
C TYR A 12 -8.44 1.57 -8.11
N ARG A 13 -9.48 2.36 -8.20
CA ARG A 13 -10.70 2.03 -8.93
C ARG A 13 -11.20 3.27 -9.64
N ARG A 14 -12.03 3.06 -10.66
CA ARG A 14 -12.74 4.17 -11.31
C ARG A 14 -14.14 4.24 -10.73
N ASN A 15 -14.50 5.42 -10.27
CA ASN A 15 -15.86 5.70 -9.79
C ASN A 15 -16.40 6.82 -10.65
N GLU A 16 -17.26 6.47 -11.60
CA GLU A 16 -17.69 7.36 -12.66
C GLU A 16 -16.49 7.81 -13.49
N SER A 17 -16.20 9.10 -13.57
CA SER A 17 -15.05 9.61 -14.32
C SER A 17 -13.82 9.84 -13.42
N GLN A 18 -13.92 9.51 -12.13
CA GLN A 18 -12.84 9.78 -11.18
C GLN A 18 -12.09 8.53 -10.81
N ILE A 19 -10.79 8.71 -10.55
CA ILE A 19 -9.95 7.65 -10.00
C ILE A 19 -9.91 7.84 -8.49
N GLU A 20 -10.11 6.74 -7.77
CA GLU A 20 -10.01 6.71 -6.32
C GLU A 20 -8.95 5.70 -5.90
N TYR A 21 -8.21 6.04 -4.87
CA TYR A 21 -7.16 5.21 -4.30
C TYR A 21 -7.56 4.68 -2.95
N LEU A 22 -7.19 3.44 -2.67
CA LEU A 22 -7.52 2.80 -1.40
C LEU A 22 -6.42 3.09 -0.38
N LEU A 23 -6.79 3.79 0.67
CA LEU A 23 -5.90 4.03 1.81
C LEU A 23 -6.41 3.28 3.03
N VAL A 24 -5.47 2.90 3.89
CA VAL A 24 -5.78 2.26 5.16
C VAL A 24 -5.14 3.06 6.30
N PHE A 25 -5.82 3.09 7.44
CA PHE A 25 -5.25 3.66 8.65
C PHE A 25 -4.66 2.54 9.48
N ASN A 26 -3.32 2.49 9.52
CA ASN A 26 -2.59 1.50 10.29
C ASN A 26 -2.32 2.08 11.67
N LYS A 27 -2.97 1.50 12.69
CA LYS A 27 -2.91 2.03 14.05
C LYS A 27 -1.66 1.63 14.82
N LYS A 28 -0.87 0.69 14.30
CA LYS A 28 0.39 0.27 14.92
C LYS A 28 1.62 0.94 14.33
N ALA A 29 1.43 1.69 13.26
CA ALA A 29 2.55 2.37 12.61
C ALA A 29 2.80 3.71 13.27
N GLY A 30 4.01 3.89 13.82
CA GLY A 30 4.34 5.09 14.59
C GLY A 30 3.57 5.18 15.90
N ALA A 31 3.68 6.33 16.58
CA ALA A 31 3.09 6.50 17.91
C ALA A 31 1.57 6.60 17.88
N ASN A 32 0.99 7.16 16.82
CA ASN A 32 -0.45 7.44 16.71
C ASN A 32 -1.10 6.79 15.50
N GLY A 33 -0.37 5.90 14.82
CA GLY A 33 -0.82 5.34 13.57
C GLY A 33 -0.69 6.32 12.40
N HIS A 34 -0.97 5.84 11.19
CA HIS A 34 -0.96 6.73 10.01
C HIS A 34 -1.78 6.15 8.86
N TRP A 35 -2.15 7.02 7.95
CA TRP A 35 -2.75 6.63 6.66
C TRP A 35 -1.66 6.27 5.67
N GLY A 36 -1.82 5.16 4.98
CA GLY A 36 -0.89 4.69 3.97
C GLY A 36 -1.54 3.70 3.02
N PHE A 37 -0.72 3.12 2.15
CA PHE A 37 -1.15 2.06 1.25
C PHE A 37 -0.99 0.70 1.94
N PRO A 38 -1.86 -0.29 1.62
CA PRO A 38 -1.69 -1.64 2.17
C PRO A 38 -0.34 -2.22 1.79
N LYS A 39 0.40 -2.71 2.77
CA LYS A 39 1.71 -3.32 2.56
C LYS A 39 2.13 -4.10 3.79
N GLY A 40 3.15 -4.92 3.63
CA GLY A 40 3.77 -5.59 4.77
C GLY A 40 5.07 -6.28 4.40
N HIS A 41 5.67 -6.93 5.38
CA HIS A 41 7.02 -7.49 5.26
C HIS A 41 7.07 -8.75 4.42
N ARG A 42 8.15 -8.86 3.63
CA ARG A 42 8.46 -10.09 2.90
C ARG A 42 8.72 -11.23 3.88
N GLU A 43 8.22 -12.42 3.56
CA GLU A 43 8.45 -13.62 4.33
C GLU A 43 9.11 -14.68 3.48
N GLY A 44 10.12 -15.33 4.04
CA GLY A 44 10.81 -16.45 3.40
C GLY A 44 11.30 -16.12 1.99
N ALA A 45 10.98 -16.99 1.06
CA ALA A 45 11.43 -16.88 -0.33
C ALA A 45 10.42 -16.20 -1.26
N GLU A 46 9.45 -15.49 -0.69
CA GLU A 46 8.47 -14.76 -1.51
C GLU A 46 9.14 -13.76 -2.43
N ASN A 47 8.65 -13.66 -3.67
CA ASN A 47 9.02 -12.53 -4.51
C ASN A 47 8.17 -11.30 -4.11
N GLU A 48 8.47 -10.15 -4.68
CA GLU A 48 7.80 -8.91 -4.31
C GLU A 48 6.29 -8.94 -4.57
N TYR A 49 5.86 -9.55 -5.68
CA TYR A 49 4.43 -9.69 -6.00
C TYR A 49 3.71 -10.59 -5.00
N GLU A 50 4.34 -11.69 -4.63
CA GLU A 50 3.76 -12.64 -3.66
C GLU A 50 3.59 -11.98 -2.30
N THR A 51 4.59 -11.22 -1.85
CA THR A 51 4.50 -10.48 -0.59
C THR A 51 3.37 -9.46 -0.64
N ALA A 52 3.30 -8.67 -1.71
CA ALA A 52 2.26 -7.65 -1.85
C ALA A 52 0.87 -8.28 -1.84
N GLN A 53 0.65 -9.33 -2.61
CA GLN A 53 -0.65 -10.01 -2.68
C GLN A 53 -1.05 -10.56 -1.32
N ARG A 54 -0.15 -11.23 -0.63
CA ARG A 54 -0.42 -11.82 0.67
C ARG A 54 -0.74 -10.76 1.73
N GLU A 55 0.07 -9.71 1.80
CA GLU A 55 -0.13 -8.66 2.79
C GLU A 55 -1.40 -7.86 2.54
N ILE A 56 -1.74 -7.60 1.30
CA ILE A 56 -3.00 -6.94 0.95
C ILE A 56 -4.18 -7.81 1.39
N PHE A 57 -4.11 -9.11 1.14
CA PHE A 57 -5.16 -10.03 1.57
C PHE A 57 -5.27 -10.07 3.09
N GLU A 58 -4.15 -10.12 3.80
CA GLU A 58 -4.17 -10.15 5.27
C GLU A 58 -4.76 -8.86 5.86
N GLU A 59 -4.44 -7.69 5.29
CA GLU A 59 -4.88 -6.41 5.85
C GLU A 59 -6.31 -6.06 5.49
N ILE A 60 -6.74 -6.31 4.26
CA ILE A 60 -8.04 -5.84 3.76
C ILE A 60 -8.90 -6.91 3.10
N GLY A 61 -8.46 -8.16 3.10
CA GLY A 61 -9.28 -9.30 2.70
C GLY A 61 -9.58 -9.42 1.21
N ILE A 62 -8.84 -8.72 0.36
CA ILE A 62 -9.06 -8.82 -1.09
C ILE A 62 -7.80 -9.26 -1.81
N SER A 63 -7.98 -9.80 -3.01
CA SER A 63 -6.90 -10.04 -3.96
C SER A 63 -6.93 -8.96 -5.03
N VAL A 64 -5.78 -8.68 -5.62
CA VAL A 64 -5.63 -7.62 -6.62
C VAL A 64 -5.06 -8.15 -7.93
N VAL A 65 -5.26 -7.36 -8.99
CA VAL A 65 -4.63 -7.56 -10.29
C VAL A 65 -3.58 -6.47 -10.44
N PHE A 66 -2.33 -6.86 -10.64
CA PHE A 66 -1.26 -5.89 -10.84
C PHE A 66 -1.31 -5.33 -12.26
N CYS A 67 -1.08 -4.02 -12.38
CA CYS A 67 -1.15 -3.30 -13.65
C CYS A 67 0.24 -3.20 -14.26
N GLY A 68 0.53 -4.04 -15.24
CA GLY A 68 1.79 -4.02 -15.95
C GLY A 68 2.99 -4.19 -15.01
N ASN A 69 4.04 -3.45 -15.29
CA ASN A 69 5.29 -3.50 -14.53
C ASN A 69 5.49 -2.26 -13.66
N THR A 70 4.45 -1.47 -13.45
CA THR A 70 4.56 -0.23 -12.68
C THR A 70 4.94 -0.55 -11.24
N LYS A 71 6.07 -0.01 -10.81
CA LYS A 71 6.62 -0.25 -9.48
C LYS A 71 7.36 0.98 -9.00
N VAL A 72 7.11 1.38 -7.76
CA VAL A 72 7.84 2.47 -7.11
C VAL A 72 8.49 1.91 -5.87
N VAL A 73 9.77 2.21 -5.68
CA VAL A 73 10.52 1.76 -4.50
C VAL A 73 11.00 2.99 -3.74
N THR A 74 10.78 3.01 -2.44
CA THR A 74 11.36 4.01 -1.56
C THR A 74 12.28 3.31 -0.58
N THR A 75 13.41 3.96 -0.27
CA THR A 75 14.39 3.41 0.66
C THR A 75 14.55 4.39 1.81
N TYR A 76 14.45 3.89 3.02
CA TYR A 76 14.59 4.73 4.21
C TYR A 76 15.09 3.90 5.39
N SER A 77 15.48 4.60 6.47
CA SER A 77 15.91 3.95 7.69
C SER A 77 14.85 4.15 8.76
N PRO A 78 14.07 3.10 9.12
CA PRO A 78 13.07 3.23 10.17
C PRO A 78 13.67 3.38 11.56
N LYS A 79 14.90 2.92 11.73
CA LYS A 79 15.68 3.07 12.97
C LYS A 79 17.16 2.86 12.66
N GLU A 80 18.01 3.22 13.62
CA GLU A 80 19.46 3.06 13.47
C GLU A 80 19.83 1.61 13.14
N GLY A 81 20.72 1.43 12.18
CA GLY A 81 21.21 0.11 11.77
C GLY A 81 20.29 -0.66 10.86
N VAL A 82 19.15 -0.10 10.47
CA VAL A 82 18.17 -0.76 9.58
C VAL A 82 17.93 0.08 8.35
N THR A 83 18.06 -0.55 7.17
CA THR A 83 17.67 0.06 5.91
C THR A 83 16.46 -0.72 5.37
N LYS A 84 15.42 -0.03 4.98
CA LYS A 84 14.19 -0.66 4.51
C LYS A 84 13.82 -0.17 3.12
N ASP A 85 13.51 -1.12 2.23
CA ASP A 85 12.89 -0.84 0.94
C ASP A 85 11.40 -1.08 1.07
N ALA A 86 10.61 -0.10 0.65
CA ALA A 86 9.17 -0.25 0.52
C ALA A 86 8.83 -0.24 -0.97
N VAL A 87 8.26 -1.34 -1.43
CA VAL A 87 7.93 -1.57 -2.85
C VAL A 87 6.44 -1.45 -3.03
N TYR A 88 6.02 -0.58 -3.95
CA TYR A 88 4.60 -0.36 -4.25
C TYR A 88 4.33 -0.61 -5.71
N PHE A 89 3.42 -1.55 -5.98
CA PHE A 89 2.91 -1.81 -7.32
C PHE A 89 1.65 -0.99 -7.57
N LEU A 90 1.27 -0.85 -8.81
CA LEU A 90 -0.04 -0.33 -9.18
C LEU A 90 -0.97 -1.51 -9.40
N ALA A 91 -2.17 -1.46 -8.82
CA ALA A 91 -3.09 -2.60 -8.87
C ALA A 91 -4.54 -2.15 -8.83
N THR A 92 -5.40 -3.06 -9.25
CA THR A 92 -6.86 -2.91 -9.12
C THR A 92 -7.42 -4.10 -8.36
N PRO A 93 -8.54 -3.94 -7.63
CA PRO A 93 -9.17 -5.09 -6.98
C PRO A 93 -9.69 -6.08 -8.01
N LYS A 94 -9.62 -7.36 -7.71
CA LYS A 94 -10.36 -8.35 -8.50
C LYS A 94 -11.86 -8.12 -8.29
N ASN A 95 -12.64 -8.38 -9.33
CA ASN A 95 -14.08 -8.12 -9.31
C ASN A 95 -14.81 -8.91 -8.21
N GLY A 96 -15.86 -8.29 -7.67
CA GLY A 96 -16.79 -8.95 -6.77
C GLY A 96 -16.32 -9.16 -5.36
N GLN A 97 -15.21 -8.57 -4.97
CA GLN A 97 -14.69 -8.72 -3.62
C GLN A 97 -15.10 -7.58 -2.71
N GLU A 98 -15.30 -7.92 -1.45
CA GLU A 98 -15.67 -6.97 -0.42
C GLU A 98 -14.50 -6.80 0.54
N ILE A 99 -14.18 -5.55 0.87
CA ILE A 99 -13.08 -5.25 1.80
C ILE A 99 -13.46 -5.66 3.21
N LYS A 100 -12.57 -6.45 3.85
CA LYS A 100 -12.70 -6.85 5.25
C LYS A 100 -11.39 -6.55 5.94
N ILE A 101 -11.36 -5.47 6.72
CA ILE A 101 -10.13 -5.04 7.38
C ILE A 101 -9.76 -5.96 8.54
N GLN A 102 -8.45 -6.14 8.72
CA GLN A 102 -7.90 -6.87 9.86
C GLN A 102 -7.74 -5.88 11.02
N ARG A 103 -8.65 -5.98 11.97
CA ARG A 103 -8.86 -4.91 12.97
C ARG A 103 -7.77 -4.79 14.04
N GLU A 104 -6.86 -5.75 14.13
CA GLU A 104 -5.73 -5.62 15.07
C GLU A 104 -4.74 -4.55 14.60
N GLU A 105 -4.58 -4.39 13.29
CA GLU A 105 -3.63 -3.44 12.72
C GLU A 105 -4.31 -2.28 12.01
N ILE A 106 -5.43 -2.55 11.34
CA ILE A 106 -6.11 -1.59 10.48
C ILE A 106 -7.38 -1.10 11.16
N ALA A 107 -7.44 0.20 11.47
CA ALA A 107 -8.61 0.78 12.10
C ALA A 107 -9.73 1.07 11.12
N GLU A 108 -9.38 1.51 9.90
CA GLU A 108 -10.36 1.86 8.88
C GLU A 108 -9.70 1.92 7.52
N TYR A 109 -10.52 1.96 6.47
CA TYR A 109 -10.07 2.19 5.11
C TYR A 109 -10.91 3.29 4.45
N SER A 110 -10.39 3.86 3.38
CA SER A 110 -11.12 4.89 2.63
C SER A 110 -10.69 4.87 1.17
N TRP A 111 -11.69 4.96 0.28
CA TRP A 111 -11.43 5.23 -1.13
C TRP A 111 -11.36 6.75 -1.29
N CYS A 112 -10.22 7.23 -1.78
CA CYS A 112 -9.91 8.66 -1.79
C CYS A 112 -9.61 9.15 -3.20
N SER A 113 -10.12 10.33 -3.55
CA SER A 113 -9.63 11.05 -4.73
C SER A 113 -8.12 11.31 -4.56
N SER A 114 -7.45 11.63 -5.66
CA SER A 114 -6.03 11.99 -5.60
C SER A 114 -5.80 13.14 -4.60
N GLU A 115 -6.64 14.16 -4.66
CA GLU A 115 -6.52 15.31 -3.76
C GLU A 115 -6.63 14.91 -2.29
N LYS A 116 -7.66 14.10 -1.96
CA LYS A 116 -7.84 13.65 -0.58
C LYS A 116 -6.72 12.73 -0.15
N ALA A 117 -6.25 11.85 -1.02
CA ALA A 117 -5.14 10.96 -0.72
C ALA A 117 -3.87 11.74 -0.37
N HIS A 118 -3.57 12.80 -1.12
CA HIS A 118 -2.41 13.64 -0.83
C HIS A 118 -2.52 14.33 0.53
N ILE A 119 -3.74 14.66 0.96
CA ILE A 119 -3.96 15.27 2.28
C ILE A 119 -3.80 14.24 3.40
N LEU A 120 -4.36 13.03 3.22
CA LEU A 120 -4.37 12.01 4.27
C LEU A 120 -3.04 11.29 4.45
N LEU A 121 -2.32 11.01 3.34
CA LEU A 121 -1.07 10.25 3.41
C LEU A 121 -0.06 10.94 4.31
N THR A 122 0.42 10.21 5.32
CA THR A 122 1.41 10.73 6.25
C THR A 122 2.79 10.79 5.62
N TYR A 123 3.16 9.77 4.86
CA TYR A 123 4.53 9.63 4.34
C TYR A 123 4.62 9.46 2.82
N ASP A 124 3.68 8.80 2.20
CA ASP A 124 3.86 8.24 0.86
C ASP A 124 3.29 9.09 -0.28
N THR A 125 3.22 10.42 -0.09
CA THR A 125 2.75 11.31 -1.16
C THR A 125 3.63 11.22 -2.40
N GLN A 126 4.94 11.04 -2.22
CA GLN A 126 5.87 10.91 -3.34
C GLN A 126 5.62 9.62 -4.14
N VAL A 127 5.24 8.56 -3.45
CA VAL A 127 4.88 7.29 -4.11
C VAL A 127 3.67 7.52 -5.01
N LEU A 128 2.64 8.17 -4.48
CA LEU A 128 1.44 8.48 -5.25
C LEU A 128 1.76 9.35 -6.46
N ASP A 129 2.58 10.38 -6.28
CA ASP A 129 2.99 11.25 -7.39
C ASP A 129 3.65 10.46 -8.52
N LYS A 130 4.57 9.57 -8.19
CA LYS A 130 5.27 8.75 -9.18
C LYS A 130 4.33 7.77 -9.88
N ILE A 131 3.42 7.16 -9.12
CA ILE A 131 2.42 6.25 -9.67
C ILE A 131 1.51 6.99 -10.65
N GLU A 132 1.05 8.19 -10.28
CA GLU A 132 0.15 8.97 -11.13
C GLU A 132 0.81 9.38 -12.44
N LYS A 133 2.10 9.65 -12.42
CA LYS A 133 2.84 9.98 -13.65
C LYS A 133 2.93 8.80 -14.62
N SER A 134 2.77 7.57 -14.12
CA SER A 134 2.82 6.36 -14.94
C SER A 134 1.45 5.92 -15.45
N MET A 135 0.41 6.57 -15.01
CA MET A 135 -0.96 6.21 -15.38
C MET A 135 -1.44 6.89 -16.65
#